data_9f344f686ac369287ac6b0a8ef12aff1
#
_entry.id   9f344f686ac369287ac6b0a8ef12aff1
#
_cell.length_a   1.000
_cell.length_b   1.000
_cell.length_c   1.000
_cell.angle_alpha   90.00
_cell.angle_beta   90.00
_cell.angle_gamma   90.00
#
_symmetry.space_group_name_H-M   'P 1'
#
loop_
_entity.id
_entity.type
_entity.pdbx_description
1 polymer ?
#
loop_
_entity_poly.entity_id
_entity_poly.type
_entity_poly.pdbx_seq_one_letter_code
_entity_poly.pdbx_strand_id
1 'polypeptide(L)'
;DVNTISGGTSYALWDYISEINATVLWVTRDDDAGFLLVQRATNRQTPLPAEPVLSPDRQRLATADFCPQRCENLLAIWRVTRDGVVRESQWTPAERWSDAGVRWKNPETLVVDYTVDGAETGKTLERRLADPGWSRVGGK
;
A
#
# COMPACT_ATOMS: atom_id res chain seq x y z
N ASP A 1 1.55 26.18 6.54
CA ASP A 1 1.04 26.03 6.73
C ASP A 1 0.50 26.31 7.25
N VAL A 2 0.35 26.49 7.25
CA VAL A 2 -0.15 26.63 7.76
C VAL A 2 -1.09 26.36 8.05
N ASN A 3 -1.47 26.08 7.82
CA ASN A 3 -2.39 25.66 8.04
C ASN A 3 -2.73 24.89 8.88
N THR A 4 -2.21 24.62 9.23
CA THR A 4 -2.73 23.69 9.96
C THR A 4 -3.14 24.08 11.23
N ILE A 5 -4.20 24.52 11.35
CA ILE A 5 -4.76 24.98 12.53
C ILE A 5 -5.59 23.91 13.08
N SER A 6 -5.62 23.73 14.33
CA SER A 6 -6.34 22.75 15.06
C SER A 6 -7.24 21.87 14.29
N GLY A 7 -6.99 20.63 14.25
CA GLY A 7 -7.81 19.69 13.54
C GLY A 7 -7.66 19.77 12.05
N GLY A 8 -6.70 20.54 11.58
CA GLY A 8 -6.48 20.66 10.16
C GLY A 8 -5.84 19.44 9.56
N THR A 9 -5.87 19.40 8.25
CA THR A 9 -5.24 18.35 7.48
C THR A 9 -4.00 18.91 6.82
N SER A 10 -2.88 18.20 6.94
CA SER A 10 -1.62 18.58 6.33
C SER A 10 -1.26 17.58 5.25
N TYR A 11 -0.68 18.09 4.16
CA TYR A 11 -0.25 17.25 3.04
C TYR A 11 1.22 17.51 2.81
N ALA A 12 1.96 16.44 2.57
CA ALA A 12 3.37 16.55 2.18
C ALA A 12 3.61 15.63 1.00
N LEU A 13 4.41 16.10 0.06
CA LEU A 13 4.78 15.26 -1.07
C LEU A 13 5.64 14.11 -0.55
N TRP A 14 5.21 12.89 -0.84
CA TRP A 14 5.97 11.70 -0.49
C TRP A 14 6.77 11.20 -1.68
N ASP A 15 6.12 11.10 -2.84
CA ASP A 15 6.76 10.55 -4.01
C ASP A 15 5.96 10.94 -5.25
N TYR A 16 6.62 10.86 -6.38
CA TYR A 16 5.97 11.03 -7.67
C TYR A 16 6.32 9.82 -8.52
N ILE A 17 5.31 9.07 -8.93
CA ILE A 17 5.50 7.88 -9.73
C ILE A 17 5.26 8.27 -11.18
N SER A 18 6.34 8.65 -11.86
CA SER A 18 6.24 9.20 -13.20
C SER A 18 5.65 8.22 -14.20
N GLU A 19 5.88 6.93 -13.99
CA GLU A 19 5.44 5.90 -14.92
C GLU A 19 3.92 5.86 -15.05
N ILE A 20 3.21 6.29 -14.03
CA ILE A 20 1.76 6.31 -14.06
C ILE A 20 1.21 7.71 -13.82
N ASN A 21 2.08 8.71 -13.87
CA ASN A 21 1.73 10.11 -13.68
C ASN A 21 0.89 10.33 -12.41
N ALA A 22 1.36 9.79 -11.31
CA ALA A 22 0.66 9.86 -10.04
C ALA A 22 1.56 10.46 -8.97
N THR A 23 0.95 11.27 -8.11
CA THR A 23 1.61 11.85 -6.96
C THR A 23 1.16 11.09 -5.72
N VAL A 24 2.10 10.75 -4.86
CA VAL A 24 1.80 10.12 -3.57
C VAL A 24 2.03 11.17 -2.50
N LEU A 25 1.00 11.42 -1.71
CA LEU A 25 1.06 12.39 -0.62
C LEU A 25 0.99 11.68 0.72
N TRP A 26 1.73 12.21 1.67
CA TRP A 26 1.61 11.82 3.07
C TRP A 26 0.62 12.80 3.69
N VAL A 27 -0.45 12.27 4.24
CA VAL A 27 -1.54 13.08 4.76
C VAL A 27 -1.64 12.86 6.26
N THR A 28 -1.61 13.94 7.03
CA THR A 28 -1.82 13.84 8.47
C THR A 28 -3.06 14.62 8.85
N ARG A 29 -3.85 14.06 9.74
CA ARG A 29 -5.08 14.68 10.20
C ARG A 29 -5.28 14.26 11.65
N ASP A 30 -5.19 15.22 12.57
CA ASP A 30 -5.30 14.95 13.99
C ASP A 30 -4.34 13.83 14.40
N ASP A 31 -4.87 12.70 14.83
CA ASP A 31 -4.06 11.57 15.25
C ASP A 31 -3.85 10.55 14.15
N ASP A 32 -4.36 10.80 12.96
CA ASP A 32 -4.27 9.87 11.87
C ASP A 32 -3.28 10.31 10.82
N ALA A 33 -2.71 9.33 10.13
CA ALA A 33 -1.83 9.60 9.01
C ALA A 33 -2.02 8.50 7.98
N GLY A 34 -1.77 8.82 6.73
CA GLY A 34 -1.92 7.85 5.67
C GLY A 34 -1.36 8.37 4.36
N PHE A 35 -1.55 7.58 3.33
CA PHE A 35 -1.08 7.93 1.99
C PHE A 35 -2.27 8.22 1.09
N LEU A 36 -2.07 9.14 0.17
CA LEU A 36 -3.09 9.48 -0.83
C LEU A 36 -2.40 9.48 -2.18
N LEU A 37 -2.93 8.70 -3.10
CA LEU A 37 -2.41 8.68 -4.46
C LEU A 37 -3.31 9.53 -5.34
N VAL A 38 -2.73 10.46 -6.08
CA VAL A 38 -3.48 11.36 -6.94
C VAL A 38 -3.04 11.13 -8.37
N GLN A 39 -3.96 10.68 -9.22
CA GLN A 39 -3.73 10.55 -10.66
C GLN A 39 -3.85 11.93 -11.27
N ARG A 40 -2.79 12.41 -11.89
CA ARG A 40 -2.77 13.80 -12.33
C ARG A 40 -3.69 14.06 -13.52
N ALA A 41 -3.82 13.07 -14.40
CA ALA A 41 -4.64 13.27 -15.60
C ALA A 41 -6.11 13.47 -15.27
N THR A 42 -6.62 12.78 -14.24
CA THR A 42 -8.03 12.82 -13.89
C THR A 42 -8.29 13.50 -12.55
N ASN A 43 -7.23 13.81 -11.82
CA ASN A 43 -7.31 14.34 -10.47
C ASN A 43 -8.02 13.38 -9.51
N ARG A 44 -8.06 12.11 -9.85
CA ARG A 44 -8.66 11.09 -9.01
C ARG A 44 -7.77 10.82 -7.80
N GLN A 45 -8.37 10.77 -6.64
CA GLN A 45 -7.66 10.56 -5.38
C GLN A 45 -8.04 9.21 -4.81
N THR A 46 -7.05 8.43 -4.41
CA THR A 46 -7.26 7.11 -3.83
C THR A 46 -6.51 7.03 -2.52
N PRO A 47 -7.20 6.88 -1.37
CA PRO A 47 -6.52 6.66 -0.11
C PRO A 47 -5.87 5.28 -0.10
N LEU A 48 -4.66 5.21 0.41
CA LEU A 48 -3.92 3.95 0.50
C LEU A 48 -3.56 3.69 1.95
N PRO A 49 -3.60 2.44 2.39
CA PRO A 49 -3.32 2.11 3.79
C PRO A 49 -1.83 2.15 4.13
N ALA A 50 -0.97 2.10 3.12
CA ALA A 50 0.46 2.06 3.32
C ALA A 50 1.14 2.58 2.06
N GLU A 51 2.46 2.71 2.12
CA GLU A 51 3.22 3.20 0.98
C GLU A 51 3.10 2.25 -0.21
N PRO A 52 2.74 2.76 -1.39
CA PRO A 52 2.61 1.89 -2.56
C PRO A 52 3.96 1.57 -3.18
N VAL A 53 4.08 0.35 -3.70
CA VAL A 53 5.29 -0.09 -4.41
C VAL A 53 4.85 -0.56 -5.80
N LEU A 54 5.35 0.11 -6.81
CA LEU A 54 4.93 -0.13 -8.20
C LEU A 54 5.62 -1.36 -8.76
N SER A 55 4.86 -2.21 -9.44
CA SER A 55 5.42 -3.39 -10.10
C SER A 55 6.26 -2.98 -11.31
N PRO A 56 7.21 -3.85 -11.73
CA PRO A 56 8.10 -3.49 -12.86
C PRO A 56 7.36 -3.23 -14.16
N ASP A 57 6.21 -3.86 -14.37
CA ASP A 57 5.45 -3.67 -15.60
C ASP A 57 4.45 -2.50 -15.46
N ARG A 58 4.47 -1.81 -14.32
CA ARG A 58 3.64 -0.62 -14.08
C ARG A 58 2.14 -0.91 -14.09
N GLN A 59 1.75 -2.16 -13.96
CA GLN A 59 0.34 -2.53 -14.00
C GLN A 59 -0.28 -2.60 -12.61
N ARG A 60 0.54 -2.75 -11.58
CA ARG A 60 0.04 -2.96 -10.22
C ARG A 60 0.85 -2.22 -9.19
N LEU A 61 0.21 -1.96 -8.06
CA LEU A 61 0.88 -1.50 -6.85
C LEU A 61 0.66 -2.54 -5.76
N ALA A 62 1.59 -2.60 -4.82
CA ALA A 62 1.42 -3.43 -3.64
C ALA A 62 1.53 -2.55 -2.42
N THR A 63 0.71 -2.84 -1.40
CA THR A 63 0.81 -2.18 -0.11
C THR A 63 0.88 -3.24 0.97
N ALA A 64 1.70 -2.98 2.00
CA ALA A 64 1.83 -3.87 3.15
C ALA A 64 1.42 -3.06 4.38
N ASP A 65 0.24 -3.36 4.91
CA ASP A 65 -0.34 -2.61 6.00
C ASP A 65 -0.26 -3.43 7.28
N PHE A 66 0.88 -3.36 7.94
CA PHE A 66 1.16 -4.15 9.14
C PHE A 66 1.74 -3.27 10.23
N CYS A 67 1.18 -3.37 11.40
CA CYS A 67 1.70 -2.74 12.59
C CYS A 67 1.07 -3.46 13.79
N PRO A 68 1.59 -3.24 15.01
CA PRO A 68 1.03 -3.94 16.16
C PRO A 68 -0.42 -3.58 16.44
N GLN A 69 -0.84 -2.35 16.10
CA GLN A 69 -2.20 -1.89 16.36
C GLN A 69 -2.66 -0.99 15.25
N ARG A 70 -3.95 -0.99 14.97
CA ARG A 70 -4.61 -0.08 14.03
C ARG A 70 -4.37 -0.38 12.56
N CYS A 71 -3.64 -1.42 12.22
CA CYS A 71 -3.45 -1.79 10.83
C CYS A 71 -4.36 -2.93 10.46
N GLU A 72 -4.65 -3.06 9.19
CA GLU A 72 -5.48 -4.14 8.70
C GLU A 72 -4.75 -5.48 8.72
N ASN A 73 -3.43 -5.45 8.75
CA ASN A 73 -2.57 -6.64 8.76
C ASN A 73 -2.76 -7.49 7.52
N LEU A 74 -2.63 -6.85 6.38
CA LEU A 74 -2.77 -7.56 5.11
C LEU A 74 -1.87 -6.94 4.04
N LEU A 75 -1.60 -7.74 3.02
CA LEU A 75 -1.02 -7.28 1.78
C LEU A 75 -2.18 -6.98 0.83
N ALA A 76 -2.10 -5.90 0.09
CA ALA A 76 -3.10 -5.59 -0.91
C ALA A 76 -2.43 -5.36 -2.24
N ILE A 77 -3.06 -5.84 -3.29
CA ILE A 77 -2.64 -5.63 -4.66
C ILE A 77 -3.66 -4.71 -5.31
N TRP A 78 -3.16 -3.67 -5.94
CA TRP A 78 -4.00 -2.66 -6.58
C TRP A 78 -3.69 -2.67 -8.06
N ARG A 79 -4.70 -2.62 -8.88
CA ARG A 79 -4.52 -2.51 -10.32
C ARG A 79 -4.49 -1.04 -10.71
N VAL A 80 -3.50 -0.67 -11.50
CA VAL A 80 -3.39 0.69 -12.01
C VAL A 80 -4.32 0.81 -13.21
N THR A 81 -5.21 1.79 -13.16
CA THR A 81 -6.10 2.05 -14.27
C THR A 81 -5.88 3.48 -14.74
N ARG A 82 -6.51 3.82 -15.84
CA ARG A 82 -6.44 5.15 -16.38
C ARG A 82 -6.95 6.19 -15.41
N ASP A 83 -7.96 5.85 -14.62
CA ASP A 83 -8.63 6.79 -13.75
C ASP A 83 -8.14 6.76 -12.31
N GLY A 84 -7.26 5.85 -11.96
CA GLY A 84 -6.78 5.72 -10.59
C GLY A 84 -6.34 4.31 -10.33
N VAL A 85 -6.31 3.92 -9.06
CA VAL A 85 -5.95 2.57 -8.69
C VAL A 85 -7.12 1.92 -7.97
N VAL A 86 -7.29 0.63 -8.19
CA VAL A 86 -8.40 -0.13 -7.65
C VAL A 86 -7.86 -1.35 -6.93
N ARG A 87 -8.28 -1.56 -5.68
CA ARG A 87 -7.85 -2.74 -4.94
C ARG A 87 -8.40 -3.98 -5.63
N GLU A 88 -7.51 -4.88 -5.98
CA GLU A 88 -7.83 -6.05 -6.78
C GLU A 88 -7.89 -7.30 -5.93
N SER A 89 -6.94 -7.48 -5.04
CA SER A 89 -6.90 -8.64 -4.18
C SER A 89 -6.14 -8.32 -2.90
N GLN A 90 -6.30 -9.19 -1.91
CA GLN A 90 -5.62 -9.02 -0.64
C GLN A 90 -5.37 -10.37 0.00
N TRP A 91 -4.38 -10.41 0.88
CA TRP A 91 -3.97 -11.62 1.58
C TRP A 91 -3.60 -11.29 3.00
N THR A 92 -4.11 -12.08 3.93
CA THR A 92 -3.83 -11.91 5.36
C THR A 92 -3.05 -13.14 5.82
N PRO A 93 -1.88 -12.96 6.42
CA PRO A 93 -1.13 -14.11 6.93
C PRO A 93 -1.85 -14.74 8.12
N ALA A 94 -1.52 -16.02 8.37
CA ALA A 94 -2.12 -16.74 9.48
C ALA A 94 -1.71 -16.16 10.82
N GLU A 95 -0.48 -15.64 10.91
CA GLU A 95 0.02 -15.04 12.13
C GLU A 95 -0.02 -13.54 12.02
N ARG A 96 -0.18 -12.86 13.15
CA ARG A 96 -0.13 -11.40 13.15
C ARG A 96 1.31 -10.95 13.01
N TRP A 97 1.56 -9.99 12.14
CA TRP A 97 2.88 -9.41 11.94
C TRP A 97 2.91 -8.02 12.55
N SER A 98 4.05 -7.67 13.13
CA SER A 98 4.22 -6.34 13.69
C SER A 98 4.75 -5.36 12.65
N ASP A 99 5.33 -5.87 11.56
CA ASP A 99 5.92 -5.03 10.55
C ASP A 99 6.10 -5.85 9.29
N ALA A 100 6.01 -5.20 8.13
CA ALA A 100 6.29 -5.84 6.86
C ALA A 100 6.57 -4.79 5.79
N GLY A 101 7.44 -5.15 4.87
CA GLY A 101 7.68 -4.35 3.68
C GLY A 101 7.66 -5.26 2.46
N VAL A 102 7.39 -4.70 1.30
CA VAL A 102 7.30 -5.49 0.08
C VAL A 102 8.16 -4.87 -1.01
N ARG A 103 8.60 -5.73 -1.90
CA ARG A 103 9.24 -5.31 -3.15
C ARG A 103 8.86 -6.32 -4.21
N TRP A 104 8.98 -5.95 -5.45
CA TRP A 104 8.64 -6.84 -6.56
C TRP A 104 9.89 -7.53 -7.07
N LYS A 105 9.84 -8.85 -7.14
CA LYS A 105 10.90 -9.64 -7.75
C LYS A 105 10.74 -9.63 -9.26
N ASN A 106 9.50 -9.67 -9.71
CA ASN A 106 9.11 -9.59 -11.11
C ASN A 106 7.64 -9.17 -11.12
N PRO A 107 7.00 -8.96 -12.27
CA PRO A 107 5.62 -8.44 -12.28
C PRO A 107 4.60 -9.32 -11.59
N GLU A 108 4.94 -10.57 -11.29
CA GLU A 108 3.98 -11.51 -10.72
C GLU A 108 4.37 -12.03 -9.35
N THR A 109 5.49 -11.58 -8.80
CA THR A 109 5.99 -12.12 -7.55
C THR A 109 6.45 -11.02 -6.62
N LEU A 110 5.95 -11.05 -5.40
CA LEU A 110 6.37 -10.16 -4.33
C LEU A 110 7.37 -10.85 -3.44
N VAL A 111 8.32 -10.08 -2.93
CA VAL A 111 9.19 -10.50 -1.84
C VAL A 111 8.75 -9.70 -0.63
N VAL A 112 8.45 -10.38 0.46
CA VAL A 112 7.92 -9.77 1.67
C VAL A 112 8.90 -9.99 2.80
N ASP A 113 9.40 -8.90 3.36
CA ASP A 113 10.23 -8.96 4.57
C ASP A 113 9.30 -8.62 5.73
N TYR A 114 9.22 -9.50 6.73
CA TYR A 114 8.23 -9.32 7.78
C TYR A 114 8.77 -9.77 9.13
N THR A 115 8.12 -9.30 10.17
CA THR A 115 8.41 -9.70 11.55
C THR A 115 7.10 -10.13 12.18
N VAL A 116 7.08 -11.35 12.71
CA VAL A 116 5.91 -11.86 13.41
C VAL A 116 5.81 -11.11 14.75
N ASP A 117 4.59 -10.76 15.13
CA ASP A 117 4.37 -10.03 16.37
C ASP A 117 4.93 -10.82 17.55
N GLY A 118 5.79 -10.18 18.32
CA GLY A 118 6.47 -10.82 19.44
C GLY A 118 7.79 -11.47 19.08
N ALA A 119 8.14 -11.58 17.82
CA ALA A 119 9.40 -12.16 17.40
C ALA A 119 10.50 -11.09 17.40
N GLU A 120 11.74 -11.54 17.55
CA GLU A 120 12.87 -10.62 17.60
C GLU A 120 13.57 -10.48 16.25
N THR A 121 13.38 -11.43 15.35
CA THR A 121 14.06 -11.41 14.07
C THR A 121 13.05 -11.41 12.93
N GLY A 122 13.43 -10.76 11.85
CA GLY A 122 12.60 -10.74 10.67
C GLY A 122 12.79 -11.97 9.82
N LYS A 123 11.84 -12.17 8.92
CA LYS A 123 11.86 -13.28 7.96
C LYS A 123 11.50 -12.75 6.59
N THR A 124 11.71 -13.57 5.59
CA THR A 124 11.43 -13.20 4.21
C THR A 124 10.67 -14.34 3.55
N LEU A 125 9.66 -14.00 2.77
CA LEU A 125 8.95 -14.97 1.95
C LEU A 125 8.68 -14.40 0.58
N GLU A 126 8.35 -15.26 -0.36
CA GLU A 126 7.89 -14.85 -1.68
C GLU A 126 6.41 -15.18 -1.79
N ARG A 127 5.68 -14.30 -2.46
CA ARG A 127 4.25 -14.49 -2.67
C ARG A 127 3.94 -14.17 -4.12
N ARG A 128 3.47 -15.18 -4.84
CA ARG A 128 3.14 -15.00 -6.25
C ARG A 128 1.66 -14.61 -6.35
N LEU A 129 1.34 -13.79 -7.32
CA LEU A 129 -0.06 -13.38 -7.51
C LEU A 129 -0.94 -14.59 -7.85
N ALA A 130 -0.37 -15.64 -8.41
CA ALA A 130 -1.12 -16.84 -8.76
C ALA A 130 -1.27 -17.82 -7.58
N ASP A 131 -0.61 -17.56 -6.45
CA ASP A 131 -0.70 -18.45 -5.30
C ASP A 131 -2.10 -18.49 -4.74
N PRO A 132 -2.51 -19.60 -4.10
CA PRO A 132 -3.80 -19.61 -3.43
C PRO A 132 -3.78 -18.71 -2.20
N GLY A 133 -4.94 -18.37 -1.71
CA GLY A 133 -5.06 -17.58 -0.50
C GLY A 133 -5.35 -16.10 -0.72
N TRP A 134 -5.19 -15.61 -1.93
CA TRP A 134 -5.59 -14.24 -2.23
C TRP A 134 -7.10 -14.15 -2.29
N SER A 135 -7.65 -13.15 -1.60
CA SER A 135 -9.08 -12.87 -1.68
C SER A 135 -9.31 -11.78 -2.71
N ARG A 136 -10.24 -12.00 -3.61
CA ARG A 136 -10.59 -10.98 -4.60
C ARG A 136 -11.44 -9.92 -3.96
N VAL A 137 -11.17 -8.68 -4.33
CA VAL A 137 -11.94 -7.56 -3.84
C VAL A 137 -12.89 -7.12 -4.94
N GLY A 138 -14.08 -6.68 -4.55
CA GLY A 138 -15.06 -6.23 -5.54
C GLY A 138 -16.00 -7.32 -5.97
N GLY A 139 -15.91 -8.47 -5.39
CA GLY A 139 -16.89 -9.51 -5.59
C GLY A 139 -16.88 -10.14 -6.96
N LYS A 140 -15.80 -10.02 -7.67
CA LYS A 140 -15.81 -10.57 -9.02
C LYS A 140 -14.75 -11.59 -9.22
#